data_3a8c4db43edebec34aa11442a1e6ab10
#
_entry.id   3a8c4db43edebec34aa11442a1e6ab10
#
_cell.length_a   1.000
_cell.length_b   1.000
_cell.length_c   1.000
_cell.angle_alpha   90.00
_cell.angle_beta   90.00
_cell.angle_gamma   90.00
#
_symmetry.space_group_name_H-M   'P 1'
#
loop_
_entity.id
_entity.type
_entity.pdbx_description
1 polymer ?
#
loop_
_entity_poly.entity_id
_entity_poly.type
_entity_poly.pdbx_seq_one_letter_code
_entity_poly.pdbx_strand_id
1 'polypeptide(L)'
;MIWSEVRQAYPNRWLIIEAVAAHTAAERRILDKIAVMEACDDNAAVMLAYEHWHQAYPQREFYFAHTGREELDIRERRWLGIRRSHAAYASR
;
A
#
# COMPACT_ATOMS: atom_id res chain seq x y z
N MET A 1 -10.24 -1.02 8.11
CA MET A 1 -10.52 -2.30 7.43
C MET A 1 -9.28 -3.13 7.41
N ILE A 2 -9.45 -4.44 7.41
CA ILE A 2 -8.33 -5.33 7.16
C ILE A 2 -8.36 -5.72 5.68
N TRP A 3 -7.28 -6.35 5.22
CA TRP A 3 -7.11 -6.59 3.80
C TRP A 3 -8.24 -7.45 3.20
N SER A 4 -8.71 -8.46 3.93
CA SER A 4 -9.79 -9.29 3.39
C SER A 4 -11.06 -8.50 3.20
N GLU A 5 -11.34 -7.54 4.08
CA GLU A 5 -12.49 -6.67 3.92
C GLU A 5 -12.33 -5.74 2.73
N VAL A 6 -11.13 -5.25 2.53
CA VAL A 6 -10.84 -4.38 1.39
C VAL A 6 -11.06 -5.14 0.09
N ARG A 7 -10.61 -6.38 0.03
CA ARG A 7 -10.79 -7.19 -1.17
C ARG A 7 -12.25 -7.42 -1.49
N GLN A 8 -13.05 -7.64 -0.45
CA GLN A 8 -14.48 -7.85 -0.67
C GLN A 8 -15.20 -6.60 -1.14
N ALA A 9 -14.80 -5.46 -0.60
CA ALA A 9 -15.45 -4.20 -0.94
C ALA A 9 -15.05 -3.71 -2.33
N TYR A 10 -13.83 -4.03 -2.78
CA TYR A 10 -13.31 -3.51 -4.05
C TYR A 10 -12.73 -4.66 -4.87
N PRO A 11 -13.57 -5.53 -5.40
CA PRO A 11 -13.03 -6.71 -6.11
C PRO A 11 -12.32 -6.32 -7.39
N ASN A 12 -11.18 -6.93 -7.60
CA ASN A 12 -10.43 -6.82 -8.84
C ASN A 12 -10.09 -5.37 -9.22
N ARG A 13 -9.57 -4.61 -8.27
CA ARG A 13 -9.26 -3.20 -8.49
C ARG A 13 -7.85 -2.86 -8.00
N TRP A 14 -7.25 -1.86 -8.63
CA TRP A 14 -6.05 -1.22 -8.10
C TRP A 14 -6.47 -0.15 -7.12
N LEU A 15 -5.83 -0.12 -5.96
CA LEU A 15 -6.20 0.81 -4.90
C LEU A 15 -4.98 1.53 -4.35
N ILE A 16 -5.20 2.75 -3.91
CA ILE A 16 -4.29 3.43 -3.00
C ILE A 16 -4.85 3.20 -1.60
N ILE A 17 -4.02 2.66 -0.73
CA ILE A 17 -4.43 2.39 0.64
C ILE A 17 -3.50 3.10 1.61
N GLU A 18 -4.02 3.44 2.75
CA GLU A 18 -3.23 4.02 3.82
C GLU A 18 -3.16 3.04 4.97
N ALA A 19 -1.95 2.87 5.51
CA ALA A 19 -1.76 2.06 6.71
C ALA A 19 -2.08 2.94 7.91
N VAL A 20 -3.30 2.87 8.38
CA VAL A 20 -3.74 3.67 9.51
C VAL A 20 -3.10 3.14 10.79
N ALA A 21 -3.00 1.83 10.91
CA ALA A 21 -2.28 1.18 11.98
C ALA A 21 -1.50 0.03 11.38
N ALA A 22 -0.24 -0.08 11.75
CA ALA A 22 0.63 -1.09 11.15
C ALA A 22 1.80 -1.37 12.08
N HIS A 23 2.42 -2.52 11.89
CA HIS A 23 3.62 -2.87 12.62
C HIS A 23 4.51 -3.71 11.73
N THR A 24 5.75 -3.86 12.12
CA THR A 24 6.71 -4.65 11.38
C THR A 24 7.00 -5.93 12.14
N ALA A 25 6.93 -7.05 11.43
CA ALA A 25 7.26 -8.34 12.00
C ALA A 25 8.01 -9.16 10.96
N ALA A 26 9.14 -9.72 11.31
CA ALA A 26 9.93 -10.56 10.42
C ALA A 26 10.20 -9.86 9.09
N GLU A 27 10.55 -8.59 9.16
CA GLU A 27 10.87 -7.77 7.99
C GLU A 27 9.71 -7.57 7.05
N ARG A 28 8.51 -7.78 7.53
CA ARG A 28 7.31 -7.51 6.76
C ARG A 28 6.51 -6.42 7.45
N ARG A 29 5.93 -5.57 6.63
CA ARG A 29 5.05 -4.54 7.16
C ARG A 29 3.63 -5.09 7.18
N ILE A 30 3.08 -5.22 8.36
CA ILE A 30 1.75 -5.79 8.56
C ILE A 30 0.78 -4.64 8.78
N LEU A 31 -0.23 -4.55 7.93
CA LEU A 31 -1.19 -3.47 8.02
C LEU A 31 -2.37 -3.93 8.85
N ASP A 32 -2.47 -3.40 10.07
CA ASP A 32 -3.52 -3.80 11.00
C ASP A 32 -4.83 -3.08 10.73
N LYS A 33 -4.75 -1.88 10.18
CA LYS A 33 -5.92 -1.10 9.88
C LYS A 33 -5.66 -0.32 8.60
N ILE A 34 -6.55 -0.48 7.65
CA ILE A 34 -6.37 0.06 6.31
C ILE A 34 -7.51 1.01 5.97
N ALA A 35 -7.18 2.14 5.36
CA ALA A 35 -8.15 3.02 4.76
C ALA A 35 -7.95 3.03 3.26
N VAL A 36 -9.02 2.95 2.49
CA VAL A 36 -8.93 3.02 1.04
C VAL A 36 -9.07 4.48 0.64
N MET A 37 -8.05 4.98 -0.04
CA MET A 37 -8.02 6.39 -0.41
C MET A 37 -8.54 6.62 -1.83
N GLU A 38 -8.25 5.71 -2.73
CA GLU A 38 -8.63 5.91 -4.13
C GLU A 38 -8.62 4.57 -4.85
N ALA A 39 -9.58 4.37 -5.75
CA ALA A 39 -9.62 3.19 -6.60
C ALA A 39 -9.29 3.60 -8.03
N CYS A 40 -8.46 2.82 -8.69
CA CYS A 40 -8.00 3.13 -10.03
C CYS A 40 -8.26 1.96 -10.95
N ASP A 41 -8.34 2.26 -12.25
CA ASP A 41 -8.71 1.23 -13.21
C ASP A 41 -7.54 0.40 -13.69
N ASP A 42 -6.35 0.95 -13.67
CA ASP A 42 -5.19 0.20 -14.17
C ASP A 42 -3.94 0.60 -13.41
N ASN A 43 -2.86 -0.09 -13.74
CA ASN A 43 -1.58 0.10 -13.08
C ASN A 43 -1.03 1.51 -13.30
N ALA A 44 -1.15 2.02 -14.51
CA ALA A 44 -0.60 3.35 -14.79
C ALA A 44 -1.32 4.41 -13.97
N ALA A 45 -2.63 4.30 -13.86
CA ALA A 45 -3.40 5.26 -13.09
C ALA A 45 -3.06 5.20 -11.62
N VAL A 46 -2.88 3.99 -11.09
CA VAL A 46 -2.59 3.87 -9.66
C VAL A 46 -1.19 4.38 -9.33
N MET A 47 -0.25 4.25 -10.24
CA MET A 47 1.09 4.76 -9.98
C MET A 47 1.09 6.29 -9.92
N LEU A 48 0.36 6.93 -10.81
CA LEU A 48 0.23 8.38 -10.76
C LEU A 48 -0.48 8.83 -9.49
N ALA A 49 -1.54 8.12 -9.13
CA ALA A 49 -2.27 8.44 -7.91
C ALA A 49 -1.39 8.27 -6.69
N TYR A 50 -0.58 7.22 -6.65
CA TYR A 50 0.32 7.01 -5.54
C TYR A 50 1.28 8.19 -5.38
N GLU A 51 1.88 8.63 -6.47
CA GLU A 51 2.78 9.76 -6.39
C GLU A 51 2.08 11.01 -5.86
N HIS A 52 0.85 11.23 -6.33
CA HIS A 52 0.10 12.37 -5.89
C HIS A 52 -0.17 12.34 -4.39
N TRP A 53 -0.63 11.19 -3.89
CA TRP A 53 -0.91 11.05 -2.45
C TRP A 53 0.36 11.18 -1.62
N HIS A 54 1.44 10.56 -2.10
CA HIS A 54 2.70 10.60 -1.37
C HIS A 54 3.26 12.01 -1.29
N GLN A 55 3.15 12.78 -2.36
CA GLN A 55 3.63 14.15 -2.37
C GLN A 55 2.75 15.07 -1.52
N ALA A 56 1.46 14.84 -1.56
CA ALA A 56 0.54 15.69 -0.80
C ALA A 56 0.64 15.44 0.70
N TYR A 57 0.92 14.21 1.09
CA TYR A 57 0.97 13.82 2.50
C TYR A 57 2.20 12.97 2.78
N PRO A 58 3.39 13.58 2.77
CA PRO A 58 4.63 12.79 2.81
C PRO A 58 4.86 12.07 4.12
N GLN A 59 4.12 12.42 5.17
CA GLN A 59 4.30 11.76 6.45
C GLN A 59 3.31 10.65 6.72
N ARG A 60 2.42 10.38 5.77
CA ARG A 60 1.46 9.30 5.92
C ARG A 60 1.94 8.11 5.12
N GLU A 61 1.52 6.94 5.54
CA GLU A 61 2.04 5.70 4.97
C GLU A 61 1.04 5.16 3.95
N PHE A 62 1.37 5.33 2.68
CA PHE A 62 0.51 4.88 1.60
C PHE A 62 1.17 3.74 0.84
N TYR A 63 0.34 2.88 0.27
CA TYR A 63 0.77 1.82 -0.62
C TYR A 63 -0.21 1.71 -1.77
N PHE A 64 0.23 1.12 -2.89
CA PHE A 64 -0.73 0.74 -3.91
C PHE A 64 -0.75 -0.78 -3.99
N ALA A 65 -1.92 -1.33 -4.26
CA ALA A 65 -2.09 -2.78 -4.25
C ALA A 65 -3.26 -3.16 -5.13
N HIS A 66 -3.19 -4.35 -5.70
CA HIS A 66 -4.30 -4.90 -6.47
C HIS A 66 -5.05 -5.90 -5.60
N THR A 67 -6.37 -5.77 -5.56
CA THR A 67 -7.17 -6.60 -4.67
C THR A 67 -7.28 -8.05 -5.12
N GLY A 68 -6.79 -8.36 -6.30
CA GLY A 68 -6.70 -9.75 -6.73
C GLY A 68 -5.68 -10.54 -5.95
N ARG A 69 -4.75 -9.86 -5.27
CA ARG A 69 -3.78 -10.57 -4.43
C ARG A 69 -4.45 -10.99 -3.14
N GLU A 70 -4.24 -12.24 -2.79
CA GLU A 70 -4.84 -12.77 -1.58
C GLU A 70 -4.24 -12.16 -0.34
N GLU A 71 -2.95 -11.88 -0.37
CA GLU A 71 -2.27 -11.30 0.76
C GLU A 71 -1.40 -10.14 0.33
N LEU A 72 -1.31 -9.14 1.16
CA LEU A 72 -0.34 -8.08 0.95
C LEU A 72 1.04 -8.62 1.28
N ASP A 73 2.01 -8.29 0.45
CA ASP A 73 3.37 -8.75 0.67
C ASP A 73 4.28 -7.53 0.64
N ILE A 74 4.21 -6.76 1.70
CA ILE A 74 5.01 -5.55 1.81
C ILE A 74 6.23 -5.87 2.64
N ARG A 75 7.41 -5.76 2.02
CA ARG A 75 8.64 -6.07 2.67
C ARG A 75 9.34 -4.82 3.09
N GLU A 76 9.80 -4.80 4.33
CA GLU A 76 10.57 -3.70 4.81
C GLU A 76 12.02 -4.05 4.70
N ARG A 77 12.78 -3.28 3.94
CA ARG A 77 14.18 -3.57 3.75
C ARG A 77 15.02 -2.57 4.48
N ARG A 78 16.12 -3.03 5.08
CA ARG A 78 17.04 -2.18 5.69
C ARG A 78 18.16 -2.04 4.78
N TRP A 79 18.44 -0.87 4.29
CA TRP A 79 19.56 -0.59 3.41
C TRP A 79 20.45 0.39 4.09
N LEU A 80 21.66 -0.01 4.30
CA LEU A 80 22.60 0.89 4.90
C LEU A 80 22.85 2.03 3.99
N GLY A 81 22.70 3.23 4.50
CA GLY A 81 23.00 4.41 3.77
C GLY A 81 21.97 4.85 2.76
N ILE A 82 20.86 4.17 2.73
CA ILE A 82 19.89 4.57 1.79
C ILE A 82 18.64 4.93 2.40
N ARG A 83 18.15 5.92 1.98
CA ARG A 83 17.07 6.29 2.57
C ARG A 83 16.02 6.21 1.73
N ARG A 84 15.22 6.03 1.45
CA ARG A 84 14.32 5.96 0.80
C ARG A 84 13.24 5.78 0.95
N SER A 85 12.55 5.82 0.77
CA SER A 85 11.57 5.84 0.99
C SER A 85 10.69 5.09 0.50
N HIS A 86 10.39 4.58 0.08
CA HIS A 86 9.54 3.95 -0.14
C HIS A 86 9.11 3.12 -0.90
N ALA A 87 9.06 2.53 -1.05
CA ALA A 87 8.68 1.65 -1.62
C ALA A 87 7.53 1.24 -1.55
N ALA A 88 6.80 1.28 -1.88
CA ALA A 88 5.66 1.21 -1.49
C ALA A 88 4.69 0.45 -2.24
N TYR A 89 4.99 -0.63 -2.71
CA TYR A 89 4.00 -1.37 -3.37
C TYR A 89 3.85 -2.71 -2.77
N ALA A 90 2.69 -3.28 -2.87
CA ALA A 90 2.38 -4.49 -2.25
C ALA A 90 2.17 -5.59 -3.23
N SER A 91 2.41 -5.42 -4.46
CA SER A 91 2.24 -6.48 -5.31
C SER A 91 3.44 -6.76 -6.06
N ARG A 92 4.04 -7.60 -6.00
CA ARG A 92 5.12 -7.85 -6.67
C ARG A 92 5.23 -9.14 -6.82
#